data_60d4712000a68400e15ccfbdcbb7f983
#
_entry.id   60d4712000a68400e15ccfbdcbb7f983
#
_cell.length_a   1.000
_cell.length_b   1.000
_cell.length_c   1.000
_cell.angle_alpha   90.00
_cell.angle_beta   90.00
_cell.angle_gamma   90.00
#
_symmetry.space_group_name_H-M   'P 1'
#
loop_
_entity.id
_entity.type
_entity.pdbx_description
1 polymer ?
#
loop_
_entity_poly.entity_id
_entity_poly.type
_entity_poly.pdbx_seq_one_letter_code
_entity_poly.pdbx_strand_id
1 'polypeptide(L)'
;MKRSEVLSRLFVITGIILAIGAPLVFWTRTPLIHARISENGGWNPDVIQAEVGKPLHLKITSDDVVHGFAVGQMDMQSVDILPGKVTDLTLIFDKPGIYTFFCTRWCGLNHWRMRGTIEVSGSPSDPEPASPPLYVSLDLNLDAPHDALSIPPQMPSAIRGEKLGGQLPFTNYRSPDYYRANSPYQALTDLSNTALTESQRWDVVAYIWQSNTTKESLANGKQLYAQNCAACHGENGAGDGVFADELAQAGEASMQNMSGATDMMTQTPVDFTDPKRMLGASPALLQGKILRGGMGTGMPMWGSIFTEEQIWDLIAYIYSFQFEYEH
;
A
#
# COMPACT_ATOMS: atom_id res chain seq x y z
N MET A 1 17.53 -61.05 33.54
CA MET A 1 16.60 -60.38 32.59
C MET A 1 16.48 -61.28 31.38
N LYS A 2 15.25 -61.62 30.99
CA LYS A 2 15.02 -62.42 29.79
C LYS A 2 15.28 -61.54 28.56
N ARG A 3 15.85 -62.05 27.49
CA ARG A 3 16.16 -61.33 26.24
C ARG A 3 14.95 -60.53 25.68
N SER A 4 13.73 -61.06 25.88
CA SER A 4 12.48 -60.43 25.49
C SER A 4 12.18 -59.14 26.27
N GLU A 5 12.56 -59.06 27.55
CA GLU A 5 12.38 -57.84 28.36
C GLU A 5 13.30 -56.68 27.94
N VAL A 6 14.54 -57.02 27.56
CA VAL A 6 15.50 -56.04 27.08
C VAL A 6 15.06 -55.46 25.72
N LEU A 7 14.59 -56.33 24.82
CA LEU A 7 14.05 -55.91 23.51
C LEU A 7 12.82 -55.03 23.65
N SER A 8 11.90 -55.37 24.53
CA SER A 8 10.68 -54.58 24.78
C SER A 8 11.01 -53.19 25.34
N ARG A 9 11.94 -53.10 26.30
CA ARG A 9 12.40 -51.81 26.85
C ARG A 9 13.11 -50.95 25.81
N LEU A 10 13.96 -51.56 24.96
CA LEU A 10 14.59 -50.86 23.86
C LEU A 10 13.56 -50.30 22.87
N PHE A 11 12.54 -51.05 22.53
CA PHE A 11 11.48 -50.63 21.61
C PHE A 11 10.68 -49.45 22.17
N VAL A 12 10.32 -49.49 23.47
CA VAL A 12 9.62 -48.41 24.15
C VAL A 12 10.48 -47.14 24.24
N ILE A 13 11.76 -47.27 24.60
CA ILE A 13 12.69 -46.13 24.68
C ILE A 13 12.89 -45.49 23.30
N THR A 14 13.09 -46.29 22.26
CA THR A 14 13.24 -45.79 20.88
C THR A 14 11.95 -45.11 20.41
N GLY A 15 10.76 -45.65 20.73
CA GLY A 15 9.48 -45.02 20.43
C GLY A 15 9.30 -43.68 21.14
N ILE A 16 9.70 -43.57 22.42
CA ILE A 16 9.66 -42.29 23.16
C ILE A 16 10.66 -41.29 22.58
N ILE A 17 11.87 -41.69 22.24
CA ILE A 17 12.87 -40.82 21.63
C ILE A 17 12.38 -40.32 20.27
N LEU A 18 11.77 -41.17 19.46
CA LEU A 18 11.17 -40.76 18.17
C LEU A 18 9.95 -39.85 18.34
N ALA A 19 9.08 -40.15 19.31
CA ALA A 19 7.89 -39.36 19.58
C ALA A 19 8.19 -37.94 20.10
N ILE A 20 9.26 -37.80 20.90
CA ILE A 20 9.68 -36.52 21.47
C ILE A 20 10.70 -35.80 20.56
N GLY A 21 11.64 -36.56 19.99
CA GLY A 21 12.72 -35.99 19.17
C GLY A 21 12.29 -35.57 17.76
N ALA A 22 11.38 -36.33 17.15
CA ALA A 22 10.91 -35.96 15.80
C ALA A 22 10.19 -34.59 15.76
N PRO A 23 9.24 -34.28 16.66
CA PRO A 23 8.63 -32.94 16.68
C PRO A 23 9.65 -31.84 16.94
N LEU A 24 10.64 -32.03 17.82
CA LEU A 24 11.68 -31.06 18.11
C LEU A 24 12.58 -30.79 16.89
N VAL A 25 12.94 -31.81 16.14
CA VAL A 25 13.77 -31.70 14.92
C VAL A 25 12.97 -31.04 13.80
N PHE A 26 11.68 -31.31 13.69
CA PHE A 26 10.82 -30.63 12.72
C PHE A 26 10.55 -29.14 13.09
N TRP A 27 10.48 -28.83 14.38
CA TRP A 27 10.24 -27.46 14.85
C TRP A 27 11.47 -26.54 14.73
N THR A 28 12.68 -27.10 14.63
CA THR A 28 13.93 -26.31 14.48
C THR A 28 14.35 -26.11 13.03
N ARG A 29 13.67 -26.69 12.06
CA ARG A 29 13.97 -26.45 10.64
C ARG A 29 13.32 -25.16 10.18
N THR A 30 14.15 -24.18 9.83
CA THR A 30 13.72 -23.00 9.08
C THR A 30 12.99 -23.47 7.83
N PRO A 31 11.69 -23.19 7.66
CA PRO A 31 10.97 -23.60 6.46
C PRO A 31 11.57 -22.92 5.23
N LEU A 32 11.71 -23.68 4.15
CA LEU A 32 12.00 -23.10 2.84
C LEU A 32 10.69 -22.57 2.26
N ILE A 33 10.66 -21.27 2.01
CA ILE A 33 9.51 -20.59 1.42
C ILE A 33 9.70 -20.62 -0.10
N HIS A 34 8.70 -21.12 -0.79
CA HIS A 34 8.64 -21.14 -2.25
C HIS A 34 7.80 -19.99 -2.77
N ALA A 35 8.38 -19.19 -3.66
CA ALA A 35 7.69 -18.13 -4.40
C ALA A 35 7.28 -18.66 -5.78
N ARG A 36 6.02 -18.47 -6.15
CA ARG A 36 5.45 -18.76 -7.47
C ARG A 36 4.52 -17.63 -7.86
N ILE A 37 4.28 -17.45 -9.15
CA ILE A 37 3.21 -16.54 -9.58
C ILE A 37 1.90 -16.92 -8.91
N SER A 38 1.02 -15.95 -8.70
CA SER A 38 -0.22 -16.14 -7.94
C SER A 38 -1.09 -17.29 -8.47
N GLU A 39 -1.11 -17.48 -9.79
CA GLU A 39 -1.84 -18.56 -10.47
C GLU A 39 -1.30 -19.95 -10.14
N ASN A 40 -0.04 -20.04 -9.74
CA ASN A 40 0.65 -21.28 -9.36
C ASN A 40 0.75 -21.46 -7.84
N GLY A 41 -0.02 -20.67 -7.07
CA GLY A 41 -0.17 -20.82 -5.62
C GLY A 41 0.57 -19.77 -4.77
N GLY A 42 1.27 -18.81 -5.37
CA GLY A 42 1.90 -17.70 -4.65
C GLY A 42 3.00 -18.17 -3.70
N TRP A 43 2.99 -17.66 -2.47
CA TRP A 43 3.91 -18.05 -1.40
C TRP A 43 3.50 -19.36 -0.74
N ASN A 44 4.45 -20.24 -0.49
CA ASN A 44 4.22 -21.49 0.23
C ASN A 44 5.41 -21.82 1.17
N PRO A 45 5.24 -21.84 2.52
CA PRO A 45 4.01 -21.44 3.21
C PRO A 45 3.71 -19.95 3.09
N ASP A 46 2.43 -19.60 3.20
CA ASP A 46 1.89 -18.23 3.19
C ASP A 46 1.64 -17.68 4.61
N VAL A 47 1.78 -18.51 5.64
CA VAL A 47 1.73 -18.14 7.06
C VAL A 47 3.00 -18.56 7.75
N ILE A 48 3.66 -17.61 8.41
CA ILE A 48 4.91 -17.80 9.15
C ILE A 48 4.71 -17.35 10.59
N GLN A 49 5.26 -18.11 11.54
CA GLN A 49 5.21 -17.78 12.96
C GLN A 49 6.52 -17.14 13.40
N ALA A 50 6.44 -16.08 14.21
CA ALA A 50 7.58 -15.38 14.80
C ALA A 50 7.29 -14.97 16.26
N GLU A 51 8.32 -14.53 16.96
CA GLU A 51 8.21 -14.00 18.32
C GLU A 51 8.91 -12.64 18.41
N VAL A 52 8.32 -11.72 19.18
CA VAL A 52 8.88 -10.40 19.42
C VAL A 52 10.31 -10.50 19.98
N GLY A 53 11.22 -9.69 19.42
CA GLY A 53 12.61 -9.61 19.84
C GLY A 53 13.48 -10.81 19.48
N LYS A 54 12.91 -11.88 18.87
CA LYS A 54 13.67 -13.04 18.42
C LYS A 54 13.97 -12.95 16.92
N PRO A 55 15.18 -13.34 16.48
CA PRO A 55 15.50 -13.42 15.07
C PRO A 55 14.63 -14.48 14.37
N LEU A 56 13.90 -14.07 13.34
CA LEU A 56 13.22 -14.95 12.40
C LEU A 56 14.15 -15.18 11.20
N HIS A 57 14.66 -16.42 11.09
CA HIS A 57 15.47 -16.81 9.95
C HIS A 57 14.59 -17.38 8.85
N LEU A 58 14.67 -16.83 7.65
CA LEU A 58 13.92 -17.26 6.48
C LEU A 58 14.88 -17.77 5.41
N LYS A 59 14.47 -18.83 4.73
CA LYS A 59 15.06 -19.32 3.49
C LYS A 59 14.00 -19.24 2.40
N ILE A 60 14.27 -18.49 1.34
CA ILE A 60 13.29 -18.22 0.31
C ILE A 60 13.88 -18.58 -1.05
N THR A 61 13.11 -19.24 -1.90
CA THR A 61 13.48 -19.54 -3.28
C THR A 61 12.31 -19.28 -4.23
N SER A 62 12.60 -19.06 -5.49
CA SER A 62 11.59 -19.04 -6.54
C SER A 62 11.60 -20.35 -7.34
N ASP A 63 10.40 -20.84 -7.68
CA ASP A 63 10.21 -22.02 -8.51
C ASP A 63 9.94 -21.69 -9.99
N ASP A 64 9.69 -20.41 -10.32
CA ASP A 64 9.32 -20.00 -11.69
C ASP A 64 10.09 -18.74 -12.18
N VAL A 65 9.66 -17.54 -11.81
CA VAL A 65 10.24 -16.27 -12.26
C VAL A 65 10.94 -15.53 -11.13
N VAL A 66 11.53 -14.38 -11.41
CA VAL A 66 12.08 -13.51 -10.36
C VAL A 66 10.91 -12.87 -9.59
N HIS A 67 10.94 -13.02 -8.27
CA HIS A 67 10.05 -12.33 -7.36
C HIS A 67 10.83 -11.33 -6.51
N GLY A 68 10.13 -10.43 -5.84
CA GLY A 68 10.69 -9.60 -4.79
C GLY A 68 10.07 -10.00 -3.45
N PHE A 69 10.76 -9.79 -2.35
CA PHE A 69 10.25 -10.02 -1.01
C PHE A 69 10.42 -8.76 -0.16
N ALA A 70 9.34 -8.32 0.45
CA ALA A 70 9.36 -7.30 1.49
C ALA A 70 8.27 -7.60 2.53
N VAL A 71 8.41 -7.01 3.72
CA VAL A 71 7.41 -7.05 4.78
C VAL A 71 6.82 -5.66 4.94
N GLY A 72 5.50 -5.58 4.91
CA GLY A 72 4.77 -4.32 5.05
C GLY A 72 4.95 -3.71 6.44
N GLN A 73 4.87 -2.38 6.50
CA GLN A 73 5.02 -1.59 7.71
C GLN A 73 6.38 -1.75 8.43
N MET A 74 7.38 -2.22 7.68
CA MET A 74 8.76 -2.29 8.12
C MET A 74 9.64 -1.44 7.21
N ASP A 75 10.64 -0.79 7.78
CA ASP A 75 11.70 -0.13 7.01
C ASP A 75 12.70 -1.18 6.53
N MET A 76 12.39 -1.82 5.41
CA MET A 76 13.29 -2.77 4.77
C MET A 76 13.31 -2.59 3.26
N GLN A 77 14.49 -2.74 2.69
CA GLN A 77 14.61 -2.81 1.24
C GLN A 77 14.10 -4.14 0.72
N SER A 78 13.44 -4.10 -0.44
CA SER A 78 13.03 -5.31 -1.16
C SER A 78 14.22 -6.18 -1.54
N VAL A 79 14.05 -7.49 -1.36
CA VAL A 79 15.06 -8.49 -1.69
C VAL A 79 14.61 -9.31 -2.89
N ASP A 80 15.46 -9.44 -3.91
CA ASP A 80 15.16 -10.25 -5.09
C ASP A 80 15.29 -11.75 -4.78
N ILE A 81 14.25 -12.50 -5.14
CA ILE A 81 14.17 -13.94 -5.02
C ILE A 81 14.33 -14.56 -6.41
N LEU A 82 15.49 -15.14 -6.66
CA LEU A 82 15.84 -15.66 -7.96
C LEU A 82 15.47 -17.14 -8.12
N PRO A 83 15.02 -17.57 -9.31
CA PRO A 83 14.74 -18.97 -9.59
C PRO A 83 15.92 -19.88 -9.30
N GLY A 84 15.65 -20.97 -8.57
CA GLY A 84 16.64 -22.00 -8.25
C GLY A 84 17.76 -21.57 -7.29
N LYS A 85 17.69 -20.36 -6.71
CA LYS A 85 18.60 -19.90 -5.67
C LYS A 85 17.87 -19.74 -4.34
N VAL A 86 18.54 -20.10 -3.26
CA VAL A 86 18.02 -19.86 -1.90
C VAL A 86 18.58 -18.53 -1.40
N THR A 87 17.68 -17.66 -1.00
CA THR A 87 18.00 -16.38 -0.35
C THR A 87 17.79 -16.54 1.15
N ASP A 88 18.82 -16.24 1.94
CA ASP A 88 18.74 -16.23 3.40
C ASP A 88 18.43 -14.80 3.88
N LEU A 89 17.43 -14.67 4.74
CA LEU A 89 16.99 -13.39 5.31
C LEU A 89 16.76 -13.57 6.82
N THR A 90 17.10 -12.54 7.58
CA THR A 90 16.81 -12.51 9.03
C THR A 90 16.01 -11.25 9.35
N LEU A 91 14.86 -11.42 10.01
CA LEU A 91 13.99 -10.35 10.45
C LEU A 91 13.88 -10.34 11.97
N ILE A 92 13.70 -9.16 12.55
CA ILE A 92 13.40 -8.99 13.98
C ILE A 92 12.18 -8.07 14.05
N PHE A 93 11.20 -8.43 14.87
CA PHE A 93 9.98 -7.68 15.08
C PHE A 93 9.96 -7.11 16.49
N ASP A 94 9.77 -5.81 16.61
CA ASP A 94 9.74 -5.11 17.89
C ASP A 94 8.38 -5.15 18.58
N LYS A 95 7.31 -5.44 17.81
CA LYS A 95 5.92 -5.47 18.32
C LYS A 95 5.22 -6.73 17.88
N PRO A 96 4.32 -7.29 18.73
CA PRO A 96 3.45 -8.38 18.31
C PRO A 96 2.41 -7.88 17.31
N GLY A 97 1.94 -8.77 16.45
CA GLY A 97 0.94 -8.42 15.46
C GLY A 97 0.99 -9.30 14.22
N ILE A 98 0.19 -8.96 13.24
CA ILE A 98 0.13 -9.62 11.94
C ILE A 98 0.77 -8.70 10.92
N TYR A 99 1.88 -9.13 10.35
CA TYR A 99 2.61 -8.41 9.30
C TYR A 99 2.37 -9.07 7.96
N THR A 100 2.14 -8.29 6.92
CA THR A 100 1.98 -8.80 5.56
C THR A 100 3.32 -8.83 4.85
N PHE A 101 3.78 -9.99 4.38
CA PHE A 101 4.86 -10.03 3.39
C PHE A 101 4.27 -10.17 1.99
N PHE A 102 4.97 -9.62 1.00
CA PHE A 102 4.43 -9.51 -0.34
C PHE A 102 5.52 -9.51 -1.42
N CYS A 103 5.11 -9.81 -2.65
CA CYS A 103 5.99 -9.69 -3.80
C CYS A 103 6.09 -8.23 -4.25
N THR A 104 7.30 -7.75 -4.53
CA THR A 104 7.58 -6.38 -4.96
C THR A 104 7.99 -6.28 -6.44
N ARG A 105 8.01 -7.40 -7.16
CA ARG A 105 8.33 -7.48 -8.59
C ARG A 105 7.09 -7.84 -9.39
N TRP A 106 6.84 -7.14 -10.46
CA TRP A 106 5.78 -7.49 -11.39
C TRP A 106 6.09 -8.84 -12.04
N CYS A 107 5.57 -9.91 -11.46
CA CYS A 107 5.81 -11.29 -11.86
C CYS A 107 4.66 -11.92 -12.65
N GLY A 108 3.56 -11.21 -12.84
CA GLY A 108 2.38 -11.67 -13.56
C GLY A 108 1.15 -10.81 -13.24
N LEU A 109 0.04 -11.05 -13.94
CA LEU A 109 -1.20 -10.26 -13.84
C LEU A 109 -1.73 -10.13 -12.41
N ASN A 110 -1.71 -11.22 -11.63
CA ASN A 110 -2.19 -11.22 -10.23
C ASN A 110 -1.04 -11.07 -9.23
N HIS A 111 0.06 -10.45 -9.62
CA HIS A 111 1.20 -10.16 -8.75
C HIS A 111 0.80 -9.63 -7.37
N TRP A 112 -0.14 -8.71 -7.29
CA TRP A 112 -0.63 -8.09 -6.06
C TRP A 112 -1.33 -9.09 -5.08
N ARG A 113 -1.70 -10.29 -5.57
CA ARG A 113 -2.24 -11.38 -4.73
C ARG A 113 -1.13 -12.19 -4.06
N MET A 114 0.12 -12.06 -4.48
CA MET A 114 1.25 -12.72 -3.84
C MET A 114 1.55 -12.09 -2.49
N ARG A 115 0.75 -12.44 -1.50
CA ARG A 115 0.84 -12.00 -0.11
C ARG A 115 0.80 -13.18 0.83
N GLY A 116 1.48 -13.04 1.96
CA GLY A 116 1.39 -13.96 3.07
C GLY A 116 1.45 -13.19 4.38
N THR A 117 1.39 -13.89 5.50
CA THR A 117 1.37 -13.29 6.84
C THR A 117 2.50 -13.81 7.71
N ILE A 118 3.09 -12.93 8.52
CA ILE A 118 3.95 -13.28 9.63
C ILE A 118 3.19 -12.95 10.91
N GLU A 119 2.84 -13.97 11.67
CA GLU A 119 2.15 -13.84 12.94
C GLU A 119 3.18 -13.76 14.06
N VAL A 120 3.40 -12.58 14.59
CA VAL A 120 4.38 -12.28 15.63
C VAL A 120 3.70 -12.37 16.98
N SER A 121 4.04 -13.41 17.76
CA SER A 121 3.56 -13.60 19.13
C SER A 121 4.46 -12.89 20.15
N GLY A 122 3.90 -12.50 21.30
CA GLY A 122 4.61 -11.88 22.41
C GLY A 122 3.65 -11.17 23.35
N SER A 123 4.13 -10.81 24.54
CA SER A 123 3.33 -9.94 25.42
C SER A 123 3.37 -8.53 24.88
N PRO A 124 2.23 -7.89 24.62
CA PRO A 124 2.23 -6.49 24.29
C PRO A 124 2.72 -5.69 25.49
N SER A 125 3.75 -4.89 25.31
CA SER A 125 3.89 -3.72 26.16
C SER A 125 2.76 -2.81 25.72
N ASP A 126 1.70 -2.67 26.54
CA ASP A 126 0.44 -1.95 26.31
C ASP A 126 0.33 -1.34 24.90
N PRO A 127 -0.34 -1.99 23.95
CA PRO A 127 -0.54 -1.37 22.66
C PRO A 127 -1.45 -0.16 22.88
N GLU A 128 -0.91 1.03 22.70
CA GLU A 128 -1.74 2.20 22.54
C GLU A 128 -2.74 1.90 21.41
N PRO A 129 -4.07 2.05 21.64
CA PRO A 129 -5.04 1.75 20.61
C PRO A 129 -4.70 2.59 19.36
N ALA A 130 -4.50 1.92 18.23
CA ALA A 130 -4.19 2.60 16.99
C ALA A 130 -5.27 3.64 16.71
N SER A 131 -4.88 4.90 16.52
CA SER A 131 -5.83 5.93 16.13
C SER A 131 -6.52 5.54 14.82
N PRO A 132 -7.83 5.74 14.70
CA PRO A 132 -8.52 5.41 13.46
C PRO A 132 -7.92 6.21 12.30
N PRO A 133 -7.90 5.66 11.07
CA PRO A 133 -7.45 6.39 9.91
C PRO A 133 -8.19 7.73 9.76
N LEU A 134 -7.51 8.72 9.18
CA LEU A 134 -8.04 10.09 9.12
C LEU A 134 -9.41 10.18 8.42
N TYR A 135 -9.61 9.41 7.32
CA TYR A 135 -10.89 9.38 6.63
C TYR A 135 -12.05 8.91 7.53
N VAL A 136 -11.78 8.01 8.49
CA VAL A 136 -12.78 7.55 9.47
C VAL A 136 -13.06 8.66 10.48
N SER A 137 -12.01 9.33 10.98
CA SER A 137 -12.14 10.43 11.93
C SER A 137 -12.89 11.63 11.35
N LEU A 138 -12.80 11.83 10.02
CA LEU A 138 -13.50 12.88 9.28
C LEU A 138 -14.88 12.44 8.76
N ASP A 139 -15.31 11.21 9.03
CA ASP A 139 -16.58 10.62 8.56
C ASP A 139 -16.74 10.72 7.02
N LEU A 140 -15.66 10.48 6.27
CA LEU A 140 -15.67 10.59 4.81
C LEU A 140 -16.28 9.35 4.16
N ASN A 141 -17.31 9.57 3.33
CA ASN A 141 -17.82 8.52 2.46
C ASN A 141 -16.91 8.38 1.23
N LEU A 142 -16.08 7.33 1.23
CA LEU A 142 -15.11 7.07 0.15
C LEU A 142 -15.76 6.77 -1.21
N ASP A 143 -17.03 6.40 -1.23
CA ASP A 143 -17.76 6.01 -2.46
C ASP A 143 -18.68 7.12 -2.98
N ALA A 144 -18.82 8.23 -2.23
CA ALA A 144 -19.59 9.37 -2.68
C ALA A 144 -18.90 10.10 -3.84
N PRO A 145 -19.66 10.69 -4.78
CA PRO A 145 -19.11 11.60 -5.79
C PRO A 145 -18.39 12.78 -5.13
N HIS A 146 -17.26 13.15 -5.69
CA HIS A 146 -16.42 14.23 -5.17
C HIS A 146 -15.86 15.15 -6.26
N ASP A 147 -16.54 15.23 -7.41
CA ASP A 147 -16.10 16.03 -8.55
C ASP A 147 -15.98 17.51 -8.20
N ALA A 148 -14.90 18.16 -8.63
CA ALA A 148 -14.77 19.61 -8.58
C ALA A 148 -15.76 20.27 -9.55
N LEU A 149 -16.44 21.33 -9.10
CA LEU A 149 -17.39 22.07 -9.94
C LEU A 149 -16.71 23.10 -10.87
N SER A 150 -15.46 23.45 -10.57
CA SER A 150 -14.62 24.29 -11.41
C SER A 150 -13.23 23.64 -11.53
N ILE A 151 -12.67 23.72 -12.72
CA ILE A 151 -11.34 23.22 -13.04
C ILE A 151 -10.48 24.37 -13.59
N PRO A 152 -9.16 24.36 -13.33
CA PRO A 152 -8.28 25.40 -13.85
C PRO A 152 -8.15 25.30 -15.38
N PRO A 153 -8.08 26.45 -16.11
CA PRO A 153 -7.92 26.45 -17.56
C PRO A 153 -6.53 26.01 -18.03
N GLN A 154 -5.56 25.96 -17.11
CA GLN A 154 -4.20 25.49 -17.30
C GLN A 154 -3.70 24.89 -15.99
N MET A 155 -2.62 24.09 -16.03
CA MET A 155 -2.01 23.52 -14.84
C MET A 155 -1.61 24.63 -13.84
N PRO A 156 -2.12 24.60 -12.61
CA PRO A 156 -1.78 25.59 -11.60
C PRO A 156 -0.30 25.47 -11.18
N SER A 157 0.36 26.61 -10.98
CA SER A 157 1.78 26.67 -10.65
C SER A 157 1.98 27.16 -9.21
N ALA A 158 2.67 26.38 -8.43
CA ALA A 158 3.01 26.75 -7.07
C ALA A 158 3.93 27.98 -6.99
N ILE A 159 4.82 28.18 -7.97
CA ILE A 159 5.69 29.38 -8.05
C ILE A 159 4.87 30.65 -8.24
N ARG A 160 3.88 30.61 -9.17
CA ARG A 160 2.99 31.73 -9.36
C ARG A 160 2.16 31.99 -8.12
N GLY A 161 1.70 30.90 -7.46
CA GLY A 161 0.95 30.97 -6.23
C GLY A 161 1.75 31.55 -5.05
N GLU A 162 3.01 31.19 -4.90
CA GLU A 162 3.89 31.72 -3.86
C GLU A 162 4.02 33.25 -3.95
N LYS A 163 4.24 33.77 -5.15
CA LYS A 163 4.33 35.21 -5.39
C LYS A 163 3.05 35.97 -5.03
N LEU A 164 1.90 35.32 -5.16
CA LEU A 164 0.60 35.88 -4.81
C LEU A 164 0.27 35.68 -3.32
N GLY A 165 0.60 34.49 -2.81
CA GLY A 165 0.27 34.05 -1.44
C GLY A 165 1.12 34.67 -0.35
N GLY A 166 2.36 35.12 -0.66
CA GLY A 166 3.25 35.76 0.32
C GLY A 166 2.72 37.07 0.91
N GLN A 167 1.65 37.63 0.33
CA GLN A 167 1.01 38.88 0.77
C GLN A 167 -0.28 38.69 1.56
N LEU A 168 -0.76 37.47 1.69
CA LEU A 168 -2.05 37.14 2.31
C LEU A 168 -1.86 36.30 3.58
N PRO A 169 -2.73 36.42 4.60
CA PRO A 169 -2.60 35.71 5.88
C PRO A 169 -3.00 34.22 5.74
N PHE A 170 -2.28 33.49 4.87
CA PHE A 170 -2.59 32.08 4.55
C PHE A 170 -1.99 31.05 5.50
N THR A 171 -1.49 31.43 6.67
CA THR A 171 -0.85 30.51 7.59
C THR A 171 -1.72 29.32 7.97
N ASN A 172 -3.02 29.53 8.14
CA ASN A 172 -3.95 28.44 8.47
C ASN A 172 -4.14 27.42 7.33
N TYR A 173 -4.12 27.90 6.07
CA TYR A 173 -4.31 27.03 4.90
C TYR A 173 -3.10 26.14 4.61
N ARG A 174 -1.92 26.50 5.10
CA ARG A 174 -0.68 25.72 4.93
C ARG A 174 -0.45 24.70 6.04
N SER A 175 -1.35 24.57 6.99
CA SER A 175 -1.24 23.54 8.03
C SER A 175 -1.47 22.15 7.44
N PRO A 176 -0.75 21.12 7.93
CA PRO A 176 -1.00 19.74 7.53
C PRO A 176 -2.45 19.29 7.74
N ASP A 177 -3.09 19.76 8.81
CA ASP A 177 -4.48 19.41 9.12
C ASP A 177 -5.43 19.96 8.07
N TYR A 178 -5.26 21.23 7.66
CA TYR A 178 -6.06 21.81 6.59
C TYR A 178 -5.83 21.07 5.27
N TYR A 179 -4.58 20.88 4.87
CA TYR A 179 -4.20 20.16 3.66
C TYR A 179 -4.83 18.78 3.62
N ARG A 180 -4.70 17.99 4.69
CA ARG A 180 -5.19 16.62 4.74
C ARG A 180 -6.72 16.53 4.67
N ALA A 181 -7.42 17.43 5.33
CA ALA A 181 -8.87 17.38 5.44
C ALA A 181 -9.63 17.95 4.23
N ASN A 182 -9.04 18.89 3.50
CA ASN A 182 -9.73 19.64 2.45
C ASN A 182 -9.28 19.23 1.05
N SER A 183 -10.21 19.30 0.09
CA SER A 183 -9.87 19.13 -1.31
C SER A 183 -9.26 20.44 -1.90
N PRO A 184 -8.50 20.36 -3.01
CA PRO A 184 -8.07 21.56 -3.74
C PRO A 184 -9.23 22.49 -4.11
N TYR A 185 -10.37 21.90 -4.51
CA TYR A 185 -11.56 22.67 -4.85
C TYR A 185 -12.17 23.38 -3.62
N GLN A 186 -12.15 22.75 -2.44
CA GLN A 186 -12.57 23.42 -1.21
C GLN A 186 -11.65 24.60 -0.90
N ALA A 187 -10.34 24.43 -1.01
CA ALA A 187 -9.38 25.51 -0.82
C ALA A 187 -9.60 26.66 -1.82
N LEU A 188 -9.90 26.37 -3.09
CA LEU A 188 -10.30 27.39 -4.07
C LEU A 188 -11.51 28.18 -3.59
N THR A 189 -12.51 27.48 -3.03
CA THR A 189 -13.75 28.10 -2.56
C THR A 189 -13.49 28.99 -1.33
N ASP A 190 -12.66 28.54 -0.41
CA ASP A 190 -12.28 29.30 0.79
C ASP A 190 -11.56 30.62 0.43
N LEU A 191 -10.84 30.61 -0.71
CA LEU A 191 -10.16 31.80 -1.23
C LEU A 191 -11.09 32.75 -2.01
N SER A 192 -12.40 32.48 -2.11
CA SER A 192 -13.35 33.27 -2.92
C SER A 192 -13.47 34.74 -2.50
N ASN A 193 -13.24 35.04 -1.22
CA ASN A 193 -13.29 36.42 -0.68
C ASN A 193 -11.99 37.22 -0.90
N THR A 194 -11.04 36.71 -1.66
CA THR A 194 -9.82 37.42 -2.02
C THR A 194 -10.01 38.23 -3.29
N ALA A 195 -9.19 39.27 -3.51
CA ALA A 195 -9.19 40.04 -4.75
C ALA A 195 -8.56 39.31 -5.95
N LEU A 196 -8.18 38.01 -5.77
CA LEU A 196 -7.57 37.22 -6.82
C LEU A 196 -8.59 36.71 -7.83
N THR A 197 -8.17 36.65 -9.10
CA THR A 197 -8.93 35.94 -10.14
C THR A 197 -8.98 34.43 -9.81
N GLU A 198 -9.91 33.70 -10.40
CA GLU A 198 -10.01 32.25 -10.18
C GLU A 198 -8.74 31.52 -10.57
N SER A 199 -8.12 31.87 -11.70
CA SER A 199 -6.83 31.29 -12.11
C SER A 199 -5.70 31.56 -11.09
N GLN A 200 -5.66 32.79 -10.53
CA GLN A 200 -4.70 33.13 -9.48
C GLN A 200 -4.95 32.36 -8.17
N ARG A 201 -6.23 32.15 -7.82
CA ARG A 201 -6.59 31.31 -6.67
C ARG A 201 -6.14 29.86 -6.87
N TRP A 202 -6.27 29.30 -8.06
CA TRP A 202 -5.74 27.98 -8.38
C TRP A 202 -4.23 27.91 -8.23
N ASP A 203 -3.48 28.94 -8.64
CA ASP A 203 -2.03 28.99 -8.40
C ASP A 203 -1.71 29.01 -6.90
N VAL A 204 -2.49 29.77 -6.09
CA VAL A 204 -2.34 29.79 -4.64
C VAL A 204 -2.67 28.42 -4.03
N VAL A 205 -3.69 27.71 -4.52
CA VAL A 205 -3.98 26.33 -4.10
C VAL A 205 -2.78 25.42 -4.39
N ALA A 206 -2.16 25.51 -5.57
CA ALA A 206 -0.95 24.75 -5.88
C ALA A 206 0.19 25.03 -4.89
N TYR A 207 0.37 26.29 -4.50
CA TYR A 207 1.37 26.68 -3.48
C TYR A 207 1.03 26.11 -2.09
N ILE A 208 -0.24 26.08 -1.69
CA ILE A 208 -0.69 25.46 -0.44
C ILE A 208 -0.33 23.96 -0.45
N TRP A 209 -0.62 23.26 -1.54
CA TRP A 209 -0.32 21.83 -1.68
C TRP A 209 1.19 21.57 -1.65
N GLN A 210 1.97 22.35 -2.40
CA GLN A 210 3.44 22.27 -2.39
C GLN A 210 4.02 22.52 -0.98
N SER A 211 3.43 23.43 -0.20
CA SER A 211 3.92 23.75 1.16
C SER A 211 3.82 22.55 2.12
N ASN A 212 3.04 21.54 1.77
CA ASN A 212 2.87 20.30 2.54
C ASN A 212 3.62 19.11 1.92
N THR A 213 4.49 19.37 0.96
CA THR A 213 5.32 18.35 0.31
C THR A 213 6.79 18.70 0.40
N THR A 214 7.66 17.69 0.50
CA THR A 214 9.13 17.86 0.43
C THR A 214 9.67 17.19 -0.82
N LYS A 215 10.90 17.51 -1.20
CA LYS A 215 11.59 16.79 -2.29
C LYS A 215 11.69 15.30 -2.00
N GLU A 216 11.97 14.95 -0.76
CA GLU A 216 12.06 13.58 -0.30
C GLU A 216 10.72 12.87 -0.44
N SER A 217 9.62 13.47 0.05
CA SER A 217 8.29 12.86 -0.04
C SER A 217 7.87 12.64 -1.49
N LEU A 218 8.14 13.59 -2.39
CA LEU A 218 7.86 13.42 -3.82
C LEU A 218 8.72 12.32 -4.45
N ALA A 219 10.00 12.23 -4.10
CA ALA A 219 10.89 11.20 -4.62
C ALA A 219 10.47 9.80 -4.14
N ASN A 220 10.17 9.66 -2.85
CA ASN A 220 9.66 8.42 -2.26
C ASN A 220 8.31 8.03 -2.87
N GLY A 221 7.37 8.98 -2.95
CA GLY A 221 6.06 8.77 -3.54
C GLY A 221 6.16 8.34 -5.01
N LYS A 222 7.05 8.95 -5.79
CA LYS A 222 7.33 8.55 -7.18
C LYS A 222 7.86 7.13 -7.25
N GLN A 223 8.78 6.76 -6.39
CA GLN A 223 9.33 5.40 -6.36
C GLN A 223 8.26 4.37 -5.99
N LEU A 224 7.48 4.64 -4.94
CA LEU A 224 6.38 3.77 -4.51
C LEU A 224 5.31 3.64 -5.61
N TYR A 225 4.97 4.74 -6.27
CA TYR A 225 4.02 4.76 -7.38
C TYR A 225 4.50 3.90 -8.55
N ALA A 226 5.74 4.08 -8.99
CA ALA A 226 6.32 3.31 -10.09
C ALA A 226 6.35 1.81 -9.81
N GLN A 227 6.60 1.43 -8.56
CA GLN A 227 6.69 0.03 -8.15
C GLN A 227 5.33 -0.65 -7.95
N ASN A 228 4.28 0.10 -7.54
CA ASN A 228 3.06 -0.49 -7.02
C ASN A 228 1.78 -0.01 -7.72
N CYS A 229 1.80 1.12 -8.41
CA CYS A 229 0.61 1.77 -8.95
C CYS A 229 0.63 1.90 -10.48
N ALA A 230 1.81 2.20 -11.05
CA ALA A 230 1.96 2.57 -12.46
C ALA A 230 1.51 1.46 -13.42
N ALA A 231 1.65 0.19 -13.07
CA ALA A 231 1.24 -0.91 -13.94
C ALA A 231 -0.28 -0.93 -14.22
N CYS A 232 -1.09 -0.34 -13.33
CA CYS A 232 -2.53 -0.17 -13.53
C CYS A 232 -2.88 1.27 -13.91
N HIS A 233 -2.31 2.26 -13.19
CA HIS A 233 -2.67 3.68 -13.35
C HIS A 233 -1.85 4.42 -14.41
N GLY A 234 -0.90 3.74 -15.10
CA GLY A 234 0.01 4.35 -16.06
C GLY A 234 1.19 5.09 -15.40
N GLU A 235 2.33 5.19 -16.11
CA GLU A 235 3.50 5.91 -15.61
C GLU A 235 3.23 7.41 -15.39
N ASN A 236 2.33 7.98 -16.20
CA ASN A 236 1.93 9.39 -16.16
C ASN A 236 0.59 9.60 -15.43
N GLY A 237 0.04 8.56 -14.79
CA GLY A 237 -1.18 8.67 -14.04
C GLY A 237 -2.48 8.69 -14.85
N ALA A 238 -2.43 8.43 -16.16
CA ALA A 238 -3.57 8.55 -17.07
C ALA A 238 -4.57 7.37 -17.02
N GLY A 239 -4.37 6.40 -16.12
CA GLY A 239 -5.24 5.21 -16.02
C GLY A 239 -5.00 4.18 -17.12
N ASP A 240 -3.92 4.32 -17.89
CA ASP A 240 -3.56 3.56 -19.09
C ASP A 240 -2.41 2.57 -18.87
N GLY A 241 -2.24 2.11 -17.65
CA GLY A 241 -1.21 1.13 -17.31
C GLY A 241 -1.37 -0.19 -18.08
N VAL A 242 -0.27 -0.96 -18.17
CA VAL A 242 -0.22 -2.23 -18.95
C VAL A 242 -1.28 -3.25 -18.55
N PHE A 243 -1.86 -3.15 -17.36
CA PHE A 243 -2.94 -4.02 -16.87
C PHE A 243 -4.31 -3.35 -16.84
N ALA A 244 -4.44 -2.12 -17.33
CA ALA A 244 -5.71 -1.39 -17.28
C ALA A 244 -6.85 -2.10 -18.04
N ASP A 245 -6.58 -2.58 -19.25
CA ASP A 245 -7.55 -3.28 -20.08
C ASP A 245 -7.97 -4.62 -19.49
N GLU A 246 -7.02 -5.37 -18.93
CA GLU A 246 -7.28 -6.68 -18.33
C GLU A 246 -8.13 -6.54 -17.04
N LEU A 247 -7.91 -5.50 -16.26
CA LEU A 247 -8.72 -5.18 -15.09
C LEU A 247 -10.14 -4.77 -15.50
N ALA A 248 -10.29 -3.98 -16.55
CA ALA A 248 -11.59 -3.60 -17.09
C ALA A 248 -12.39 -4.84 -17.52
N GLN A 249 -11.77 -5.76 -18.27
CA GLN A 249 -12.40 -6.99 -18.71
C GLN A 249 -12.77 -7.96 -17.56
N ALA A 250 -11.87 -8.13 -16.60
CA ALA A 250 -12.11 -8.96 -15.43
C ALA A 250 -13.26 -8.42 -14.59
N GLY A 251 -13.42 -7.15 -14.57
CA GLY A 251 -14.47 -6.50 -13.88
C GLY A 251 -15.83 -6.65 -14.58
N GLU A 252 -15.91 -6.44 -15.88
CA GLU A 252 -17.13 -6.67 -16.67
C GLU A 252 -17.64 -8.11 -16.49
N ALA A 253 -16.74 -9.11 -16.50
CA ALA A 253 -17.06 -10.49 -16.27
C ALA A 253 -17.63 -10.76 -14.85
N SER A 254 -17.15 -10.02 -13.85
CA SER A 254 -17.66 -10.13 -12.48
C SER A 254 -19.05 -9.51 -12.32
N MET A 255 -19.35 -8.42 -13.03
CA MET A 255 -20.67 -7.75 -13.00
C MET A 255 -21.77 -8.53 -13.70
N GLN A 256 -21.46 -9.25 -14.79
CA GLN A 256 -22.44 -10.11 -15.47
C GLN A 256 -23.01 -11.19 -14.56
N ASN A 257 -22.31 -11.55 -13.49
CA ASN A 257 -22.72 -12.54 -12.50
C ASN A 257 -23.49 -11.95 -11.29
N MET A 258 -23.59 -10.62 -11.19
CA MET A 258 -24.27 -9.93 -10.07
C MET A 258 -25.52 -9.21 -10.59
N SER A 259 -26.68 -9.89 -10.55
CA SER A 259 -27.96 -9.28 -10.90
C SER A 259 -28.28 -8.11 -9.97
N GLY A 260 -28.22 -6.87 -10.46
CA GLY A 260 -28.72 -5.67 -9.78
C GLY A 260 -27.78 -4.49 -9.60
N ALA A 261 -26.54 -4.56 -10.05
CA ALA A 261 -25.57 -3.45 -9.92
C ALA A 261 -25.47 -2.64 -11.24
N THR A 262 -26.45 -1.76 -11.49
CA THR A 262 -26.52 -1.04 -12.77
C THR A 262 -25.81 0.31 -12.82
N ASP A 263 -25.14 0.79 -11.77
CA ASP A 263 -24.59 2.16 -11.82
C ASP A 263 -23.32 2.41 -10.98
N MET A 264 -22.64 1.38 -10.54
CA MET A 264 -21.44 1.57 -9.71
C MET A 264 -20.26 0.83 -10.32
N MET A 265 -19.30 1.60 -10.79
CA MET A 265 -17.92 1.27 -11.06
C MET A 265 -17.55 1.17 -12.54
N THR A 266 -17.04 2.25 -13.07
CA THR A 266 -16.02 2.16 -14.11
C THR A 266 -14.86 1.37 -13.53
N GLN A 267 -14.61 0.21 -14.08
CA GLN A 267 -13.59 -0.73 -13.57
C GLN A 267 -12.20 -0.44 -14.13
N THR A 268 -12.07 0.64 -14.86
CA THR A 268 -10.79 1.17 -15.29
C THR A 268 -10.09 1.87 -14.13
N PRO A 269 -8.77 1.73 -14.02
CA PRO A 269 -7.99 2.51 -13.07
C PRO A 269 -8.27 4.01 -13.23
N VAL A 270 -8.33 4.71 -12.09
CA VAL A 270 -8.59 6.17 -12.11
C VAL A 270 -7.50 6.89 -12.87
N ASP A 271 -7.92 7.81 -13.75
CA ASP A 271 -7.05 8.80 -14.37
C ASP A 271 -6.73 9.91 -13.36
N PHE A 272 -5.49 9.92 -12.86
CA PHE A 272 -5.01 10.94 -11.94
C PHE A 272 -4.69 12.28 -12.63
N THR A 273 -4.76 12.33 -13.95
CA THR A 273 -4.61 13.58 -14.72
C THR A 273 -5.94 14.30 -14.93
N ASP A 274 -7.08 13.65 -14.65
CA ASP A 274 -8.41 14.28 -14.71
C ASP A 274 -8.60 15.31 -13.57
N PRO A 275 -8.55 16.62 -13.85
CA PRO A 275 -8.66 17.64 -12.82
C PRO A 275 -10.03 17.65 -12.15
N LYS A 276 -11.09 17.22 -12.85
CA LYS A 276 -12.43 17.21 -12.29
C LYS A 276 -12.53 16.27 -11.10
N ARG A 277 -11.99 15.08 -11.22
CA ARG A 277 -11.97 14.08 -10.13
C ARG A 277 -10.94 14.41 -9.07
N MET A 278 -9.72 14.74 -9.49
CA MET A 278 -8.62 14.88 -8.57
C MET A 278 -8.65 16.14 -7.73
N LEU A 279 -9.09 17.27 -8.30
CA LEU A 279 -9.19 18.51 -7.54
C LEU A 279 -10.38 18.55 -6.58
N GLY A 280 -11.34 17.66 -6.75
CA GLY A 280 -12.44 17.46 -5.80
C GLY A 280 -12.14 16.48 -4.66
N ALA A 281 -11.10 15.66 -4.80
CA ALA A 281 -10.68 14.72 -3.76
C ALA A 281 -9.85 15.44 -2.70
N SER A 282 -10.06 15.13 -1.40
CA SER A 282 -9.13 15.54 -0.35
C SER A 282 -8.02 14.50 -0.18
N PRO A 283 -6.84 14.89 0.35
CA PRO A 283 -5.80 13.92 0.72
C PRO A 283 -6.29 12.81 1.65
N ALA A 284 -7.16 13.11 2.62
CA ALA A 284 -7.75 12.10 3.49
C ALA A 284 -8.66 11.12 2.74
N LEU A 285 -9.38 11.58 1.71
CA LEU A 285 -10.19 10.71 0.86
C LEU A 285 -9.28 9.76 0.05
N LEU A 286 -8.20 10.27 -0.54
CA LEU A 286 -7.22 9.43 -1.24
C LEU A 286 -6.54 8.45 -0.29
N GLN A 287 -6.17 8.88 0.94
CA GLN A 287 -5.67 7.99 1.98
C GLN A 287 -6.63 6.82 2.21
N GLY A 288 -7.90 7.11 2.42
CA GLY A 288 -8.92 6.09 2.65
C GLY A 288 -9.04 5.10 1.49
N LYS A 289 -9.03 5.60 0.24
CA LYS A 289 -9.07 4.75 -0.96
C LYS A 289 -7.82 3.86 -1.08
N ILE A 290 -6.63 4.38 -0.79
CA ILE A 290 -5.39 3.59 -0.80
C ILE A 290 -5.41 2.54 0.32
N LEU A 291 -5.76 2.93 1.54
CA LEU A 291 -5.85 2.01 2.69
C LEU A 291 -6.81 0.85 2.43
N ARG A 292 -8.03 1.18 1.98
CA ARG A 292 -9.12 0.22 1.77
C ARG A 292 -8.96 -0.60 0.50
N GLY A 293 -8.32 -0.02 -0.53
CA GLY A 293 -8.36 -0.54 -1.89
C GLY A 293 -9.75 -0.38 -2.53
N GLY A 294 -9.90 -0.89 -3.73
CA GLY A 294 -11.18 -0.89 -4.45
C GLY A 294 -11.88 -2.23 -4.34
N MET A 295 -12.92 -2.34 -3.54
CA MET A 295 -13.71 -3.57 -3.44
C MET A 295 -14.30 -3.93 -4.80
N GLY A 296 -13.89 -5.09 -5.35
CA GLY A 296 -14.36 -5.58 -6.65
C GLY A 296 -13.66 -4.98 -7.88
N THR A 297 -12.81 -3.96 -7.73
CA THR A 297 -12.11 -3.30 -8.86
C THR A 297 -10.72 -3.86 -9.16
N GLY A 298 -10.21 -4.77 -8.36
CA GLY A 298 -8.83 -5.26 -8.49
C GLY A 298 -7.77 -4.38 -7.82
N MET A 299 -8.10 -3.18 -7.32
CA MET A 299 -7.16 -2.35 -6.56
C MET A 299 -6.90 -2.97 -5.19
N PRO A 300 -5.64 -3.31 -4.85
CA PRO A 300 -5.32 -3.96 -3.57
C PRO A 300 -5.54 -3.04 -2.37
N MET A 301 -5.79 -3.64 -1.21
CA MET A 301 -5.69 -2.92 0.07
C MET A 301 -4.21 -2.69 0.40
N TRP A 302 -3.80 -1.44 0.53
CA TRP A 302 -2.42 -1.07 0.81
C TRP A 302 -2.14 -0.78 2.30
N GLY A 303 -3.19 -0.69 3.12
CA GLY A 303 -3.07 -0.36 4.54
C GLY A 303 -2.23 -1.34 5.37
N SER A 304 -2.14 -2.62 4.96
CA SER A 304 -1.28 -3.61 5.61
C SER A 304 0.16 -3.63 5.07
N ILE A 305 0.44 -2.85 4.02
CA ILE A 305 1.73 -2.84 3.32
C ILE A 305 2.47 -1.53 3.59
N PHE A 306 1.85 -0.38 3.28
CA PHE A 306 2.49 0.91 3.41
C PHE A 306 2.34 1.46 4.83
N THR A 307 3.40 2.11 5.31
CA THR A 307 3.32 2.94 6.52
C THR A 307 2.46 4.18 6.23
N GLU A 308 2.00 4.85 7.27
CA GLU A 308 1.25 6.08 7.12
C GLU A 308 2.06 7.14 6.35
N GLU A 309 3.34 7.27 6.62
CA GLU A 309 4.24 8.18 5.92
C GLU A 309 4.33 7.85 4.42
N GLN A 310 4.51 6.58 4.06
CA GLN A 310 4.53 6.12 2.67
C GLN A 310 3.23 6.43 1.93
N ILE A 311 2.09 6.37 2.61
CA ILE A 311 0.80 6.73 2.01
C ILE A 311 0.73 8.24 1.76
N TRP A 312 1.21 9.08 2.68
CA TRP A 312 1.27 10.53 2.47
C TRP A 312 2.24 10.91 1.36
N ASP A 313 3.38 10.24 1.23
CA ASP A 313 4.33 10.42 0.12
C ASP A 313 3.69 10.07 -1.23
N LEU A 314 2.96 8.95 -1.31
CA LEU A 314 2.19 8.57 -2.50
C LEU A 314 1.16 9.63 -2.87
N ILE A 315 0.39 10.14 -1.90
CA ILE A 315 -0.63 11.17 -2.13
C ILE A 315 0.01 12.46 -2.62
N ALA A 316 1.13 12.87 -2.04
CA ALA A 316 1.90 14.04 -2.49
C ALA A 316 2.31 13.88 -3.97
N TYR A 317 2.82 12.72 -4.35
CA TYR A 317 3.20 12.43 -5.73
C TYR A 317 1.99 12.39 -6.67
N ILE A 318 0.86 11.79 -6.26
CA ILE A 318 -0.37 11.75 -7.07
C ILE A 318 -0.86 13.18 -7.39
N TYR A 319 -0.81 14.11 -6.44
CA TYR A 319 -1.16 15.51 -6.73
C TYR A 319 -0.18 16.24 -7.66
N SER A 320 1.05 15.72 -7.85
CA SER A 320 1.97 16.30 -8.84
C SER A 320 1.50 16.13 -10.28
N PHE A 321 0.50 15.28 -10.55
CA PHE A 321 -0.17 15.23 -11.84
C PHE A 321 -1.16 16.39 -12.06
N GLN A 322 -1.50 17.13 -11.01
CA GLN A 322 -2.45 18.25 -11.06
C GLN A 322 -1.78 19.62 -10.93
N PHE A 323 -0.58 19.66 -10.33
CA PHE A 323 0.10 20.90 -9.98
C PHE A 323 1.55 20.91 -10.49
N GLU A 324 1.97 22.07 -10.98
CA GLU A 324 3.37 22.35 -11.28
C GLU A 324 4.10 22.72 -9.98
N TYR A 325 4.88 21.77 -9.46
CA TYR A 325 5.73 21.97 -8.29
C TYR A 325 7.15 22.34 -8.70
N GLU A 326 7.78 23.24 -7.94
CA GLU A 326 9.21 23.52 -8.01
C GLU A 326 9.86 23.12 -6.68
N HIS A 327 10.85 22.24 -6.75
CA HIS A 327 11.67 21.85 -5.61
C HIS A 327 13.18 21.90 -5.93
#